data_f91dcccd08b9faa9b72ea477df78dc3e
#
_entry.id   f91dcccd08b9faa9b72ea477df78dc3e
#
_cell.length_a   1.000
_cell.length_b   1.000
_cell.length_c   1.000
_cell.angle_alpha   90.00
_cell.angle_beta   90.00
_cell.angle_gamma   90.00
#
_symmetry.space_group_name_H-M   'P 1'
#
loop_
_entity.id
_entity.type
_entity.pdbx_description
1 polymer ?
#
loop_
_entity_poly.entity_id
_entity_poly.type
_entity_poly.pdbx_seq_one_letter_code
_entity_poly.pdbx_strand_id
1 'polypeptide(L)'
;MTGRLIRTVLVAMLAWHAGVALARPATYLCGEDREVKIDFTPRKAQLHLGDQDHTLQRIKSARDGHYVNRKAGYELIANKGDLRLREGKAEVHCKLKVTP
;
A
#
# COMPACT_ATOMS: atom_id res chain seq x y z
N MET A 1 -25.47 -22.08 -33.82
CA MET A 1 -25.74 -22.85 -32.61
C MET A 1 -24.64 -22.78 -31.59
N THR A 2 -23.45 -23.09 -32.00
CA THR A 2 -22.35 -23.13 -31.07
C THR A 2 -21.91 -21.78 -30.59
N GLY A 3 -22.16 -20.73 -31.34
CA GLY A 3 -21.72 -19.40 -30.95
C GLY A 3 -22.38 -18.87 -29.69
N ARG A 4 -23.49 -19.43 -29.28
CA ARG A 4 -24.18 -18.96 -28.10
C ARG A 4 -23.44 -19.30 -26.82
N LEU A 5 -22.79 -20.42 -26.81
CA LEU A 5 -22.07 -20.87 -25.61
C LEU A 5 -20.88 -19.95 -25.28
N ILE A 6 -20.25 -19.42 -26.31
CA ILE A 6 -19.11 -18.55 -26.13
C ILE A 6 -19.47 -17.28 -25.40
N ARG A 7 -20.64 -16.74 -25.69
CA ARG A 7 -21.05 -15.49 -25.06
C ARG A 7 -21.27 -15.64 -23.56
N THR A 8 -21.76 -16.76 -23.14
CA THR A 8 -21.98 -17.00 -21.72
C THR A 8 -20.69 -17.00 -20.93
N VAL A 9 -19.65 -17.54 -21.53
CA VAL A 9 -18.35 -17.59 -20.88
C VAL A 9 -17.77 -16.19 -20.66
N LEU A 10 -17.95 -15.33 -21.64
CA LEU A 10 -17.44 -13.96 -21.52
C LEU A 10 -18.06 -13.20 -20.37
N VAL A 11 -19.35 -13.38 -20.17
CA VAL A 11 -20.03 -12.70 -19.07
C VAL A 11 -19.48 -13.15 -17.73
N ALA A 12 -19.18 -14.41 -17.58
CA ALA A 12 -18.62 -14.93 -16.34
C ALA A 12 -17.26 -14.33 -16.03
N MET A 13 -16.46 -14.09 -17.05
CA MET A 13 -15.14 -13.52 -16.84
C MET A 13 -15.20 -12.07 -16.36
N LEU A 14 -16.16 -11.32 -16.83
CA LEU A 14 -16.29 -9.93 -16.40
C LEU A 14 -16.61 -9.81 -14.92
N ALA A 15 -17.30 -10.75 -14.36
CA ALA A 15 -17.64 -10.71 -12.95
C ALA A 15 -16.43 -10.79 -12.04
N TRP A 16 -15.36 -11.33 -12.53
CA TRP A 16 -14.15 -11.45 -11.75
C TRP A 16 -13.52 -10.12 -11.37
N HIS A 17 -13.67 -9.13 -12.21
CA HIS A 17 -13.03 -7.84 -11.94
C HIS A 17 -13.69 -7.06 -10.83
N ALA A 18 -14.90 -7.41 -10.49
CA ALA A 18 -15.63 -6.67 -9.49
C ALA A 18 -15.05 -6.79 -8.08
N GLY A 19 -14.32 -7.87 -7.80
CA GLY A 19 -13.81 -8.10 -6.46
C GLY A 19 -12.34 -7.78 -6.26
N VAL A 20 -11.71 -7.08 -7.19
CA VAL A 20 -10.29 -6.87 -7.12
C VAL A 20 -9.92 -5.64 -6.31
N ALA A 21 -8.98 -5.85 -5.51
CA ALA A 21 -8.04 -4.98 -4.83
C ALA A 21 -8.49 -3.58 -4.47
N LEU A 22 -8.47 -3.33 -3.19
CA LEU A 22 -8.78 -2.04 -2.61
C LEU A 22 -7.51 -1.36 -2.10
N ALA A 23 -6.45 -1.35 -2.90
CA ALA A 23 -5.24 -0.65 -2.52
C ALA A 23 -5.48 0.85 -2.57
N ARG A 24 -5.06 1.54 -1.53
CA ARG A 24 -5.16 2.99 -1.45
C ARG A 24 -3.77 3.59 -1.58
N PRO A 25 -3.42 4.12 -2.74
CA PRO A 25 -2.12 4.74 -2.90
C PRO A 25 -2.05 6.07 -2.14
N ALA A 26 -0.93 6.29 -1.50
CA ALA A 26 -0.68 7.54 -0.79
C ALA A 26 0.77 7.94 -1.04
N THR A 27 0.98 9.25 -1.21
CA THR A 27 2.32 9.78 -1.36
C THR A 27 2.63 10.63 -0.13
N TYR A 28 3.77 10.39 0.46
CA TYR A 28 4.23 11.12 1.62
C TYR A 28 5.51 11.88 1.31
N LEU A 29 5.64 13.04 1.91
CA LEU A 29 6.86 13.82 1.82
C LEU A 29 7.69 13.58 3.07
N CYS A 30 8.85 13.01 2.88
CA CYS A 30 9.76 12.64 3.96
C CYS A 30 11.00 13.51 3.86
N GLY A 31 11.05 14.56 4.65
CA GLY A 31 12.10 15.55 4.51
C GLY A 31 11.78 16.54 3.40
N GLU A 32 12.80 17.22 2.92
CA GLU A 32 12.59 18.30 1.96
C GLU A 32 12.34 17.83 0.52
N ASP A 33 13.04 16.78 0.09
CA ASP A 33 13.02 16.39 -1.31
C ASP A 33 12.67 14.94 -1.56
N ARG A 34 12.27 14.22 -0.54
CA ARG A 34 12.03 12.80 -0.68
C ARG A 34 10.55 12.47 -0.67
N GLU A 35 10.07 11.89 -1.75
CA GLU A 35 8.70 11.38 -1.83
C GLU A 35 8.71 9.87 -1.65
N VAL A 36 7.81 9.39 -0.84
CA VAL A 36 7.65 7.96 -0.60
C VAL A 36 6.23 7.58 -0.96
N LYS A 37 6.08 6.58 -1.80
CA LYS A 37 4.77 6.08 -2.21
C LYS A 37 4.45 4.81 -1.47
N ILE A 38 3.24 4.72 -0.96
CA ILE A 38 2.80 3.56 -0.21
C ILE A 38 1.41 3.17 -0.66
N ASP A 39 1.23 1.90 -0.98
CA ASP A 39 -0.10 1.35 -1.30
C ASP A 39 -0.59 0.60 -0.07
N PHE A 40 -1.63 1.12 0.55
CA PHE A 40 -2.20 0.50 1.74
C PHE A 40 -3.34 -0.44 1.38
N THR A 41 -3.30 -1.62 1.96
CA THR A 41 -4.42 -2.54 1.96
C THR A 41 -4.78 -2.82 3.42
N PRO A 42 -5.91 -3.48 3.71
CA PRO A 42 -6.25 -3.74 5.12
C PRO A 42 -5.22 -4.51 5.92
N ARG A 43 -4.39 -5.29 5.24
CA ARG A 43 -3.43 -6.16 5.94
C ARG A 43 -1.97 -5.87 5.64
N LYS A 44 -1.70 -5.10 4.61
CA LYS A 44 -0.33 -4.90 4.12
C LYS A 44 -0.12 -3.48 3.68
N ALA A 45 1.13 -3.09 3.61
CA ALA A 45 1.53 -1.86 2.98
C ALA A 45 2.66 -2.17 2.01
N GLN A 46 2.53 -1.70 0.78
CA GLN A 46 3.59 -1.81 -0.22
C GLN A 46 4.35 -0.50 -0.21
N LEU A 47 5.57 -0.55 0.24
CA LEU A 47 6.43 0.62 0.34
C LEU A 47 7.32 0.70 -0.90
N HIS A 48 7.22 1.81 -1.62
CA HIS A 48 8.01 2.04 -2.82
C HIS A 48 9.09 3.07 -2.54
N LEU A 49 10.34 2.64 -2.53
CA LEU A 49 11.50 3.49 -2.28
C LEU A 49 12.38 3.47 -3.51
N GLY A 50 12.18 4.45 -4.40
CA GLY A 50 12.92 4.46 -5.65
C GLY A 50 12.64 3.19 -6.44
N ASP A 51 13.67 2.40 -6.66
CA ASP A 51 13.55 1.15 -7.42
C ASP A 51 13.22 -0.06 -6.56
N GLN A 52 13.14 0.13 -5.25
CA GLN A 52 12.90 -0.98 -4.34
C GLN A 52 11.48 -0.98 -3.82
N ASP A 53 10.89 -2.16 -3.78
CA ASP A 53 9.56 -2.36 -3.23
C ASP A 53 9.65 -3.29 -2.04
N HIS A 54 8.99 -2.91 -0.95
CA HIS A 54 8.97 -3.71 0.26
C HIS A 54 7.54 -3.91 0.71
N THR A 55 7.20 -5.13 1.09
CA THR A 55 5.89 -5.45 1.62
C THR A 55 5.97 -5.51 3.14
N LEU A 56 5.16 -4.70 3.81
CA LEU A 56 5.10 -4.67 5.26
C LEU A 56 3.77 -5.27 5.71
N GLN A 57 3.79 -6.01 6.82
CA GLN A 57 2.60 -6.63 7.38
C GLN A 57 2.03 -5.76 8.49
N ARG A 58 0.72 -5.64 8.51
CA ARG A 58 0.06 -4.86 9.55
C ARG A 58 0.08 -5.60 10.88
N ILE A 59 0.34 -4.85 11.95
CA ILE A 59 0.25 -5.36 13.30
C ILE A 59 -1.18 -5.15 13.78
N LYS A 60 -1.90 -6.23 14.01
CA LYS A 60 -3.33 -6.18 14.34
C LYS A 60 -3.63 -5.50 15.66
N SER A 61 -2.74 -5.61 16.62
CA SER A 61 -2.98 -5.07 17.95
C SER A 61 -2.74 -3.57 18.06
N ALA A 62 -2.15 -2.95 17.06
CA ALA A 62 -1.86 -1.53 17.10
C ALA A 62 -3.10 -0.72 16.74
N ARG A 63 -3.31 0.39 17.45
CA ARG A 63 -4.43 1.29 17.15
C ARG A 63 -4.19 2.06 15.88
N ASP A 64 -2.97 2.50 15.67
CA ASP A 64 -2.58 3.22 14.47
C ASP A 64 -2.29 2.25 13.35
N GLY A 65 -2.16 2.75 12.14
CA GLY A 65 -1.72 1.91 11.04
C GLY A 65 -0.25 1.58 11.22
N HIS A 66 0.03 0.43 11.80
CA HIS A 66 1.39 0.01 12.11
C HIS A 66 1.76 -1.20 11.26
N TYR A 67 2.77 -1.05 10.44
CA TYR A 67 3.21 -2.07 9.50
C TYR A 67 4.69 -2.33 9.65
N VAL A 68 5.09 -3.58 9.55
CA VAL A 68 6.51 -3.94 9.72
C VAL A 68 6.97 -4.97 8.69
N ASN A 69 8.24 -4.87 8.34
CA ASN A 69 8.97 -5.91 7.64
C ASN A 69 10.31 -6.06 8.34
N ARG A 70 10.40 -7.05 9.20
CA ARG A 70 11.59 -7.22 10.03
C ARG A 70 12.81 -7.65 9.25
N LYS A 71 12.62 -8.41 8.20
CA LYS A 71 13.75 -8.85 7.39
C LYS A 71 14.44 -7.70 6.68
N ALA A 72 13.64 -6.80 6.14
CA ALA A 72 14.18 -5.64 5.44
C ALA A 72 14.51 -4.49 6.38
N GLY A 73 14.03 -4.54 7.62
CA GLY A 73 14.29 -3.49 8.61
C GLY A 73 13.45 -2.25 8.43
N TYR A 74 12.23 -2.38 7.93
CA TYR A 74 11.33 -1.25 7.75
C TYR A 74 10.14 -1.32 8.68
N GLU A 75 9.73 -0.17 9.15
CA GLU A 75 8.55 -0.03 9.99
C GLU A 75 7.83 1.26 9.62
N LEU A 76 6.51 1.18 9.50
CA LEU A 76 5.66 2.32 9.21
C LEU A 76 4.64 2.49 10.31
N ILE A 77 4.49 3.73 10.78
CA ILE A 77 3.42 4.07 11.71
C ILE A 77 2.66 5.24 11.11
N ALA A 78 1.46 4.98 10.61
CA ALA A 78 0.64 5.97 9.95
C ALA A 78 -0.48 6.42 10.87
N ASN A 79 -0.64 7.74 11.04
CA ASN A 79 -1.67 8.31 11.88
C ASN A 79 -2.16 9.61 11.27
N LYS A 80 -3.36 9.58 10.64
CA LYS A 80 -4.04 10.76 10.06
C LYS A 80 -3.19 11.53 9.09
N GLY A 81 -2.51 11.60 8.47
CA GLY A 81 -1.68 12.40 7.60
C GLY A 81 -0.22 12.44 8.00
N ASP A 82 0.09 11.90 9.16
CA ASP A 82 1.46 11.78 9.61
C ASP A 82 1.93 10.35 9.44
N LEU A 83 3.21 10.20 9.11
CA LEU A 83 3.82 8.91 8.95
C LEU A 83 5.20 8.92 9.57
N ARG A 84 5.51 7.89 10.33
CA ARG A 84 6.88 7.66 10.77
C ARG A 84 7.41 6.46 10.02
N LEU A 85 8.50 6.69 9.31
CA LEU A 85 9.17 5.64 8.57
C LEU A 85 10.48 5.33 9.25
N ARG A 86 10.64 4.10 9.68
CA ARG A 86 11.90 3.63 10.26
C ARG A 86 12.61 2.74 9.26
N GLU A 87 13.85 3.09 8.98
CA GLU A 87 14.73 2.31 8.12
C GLU A 87 15.91 1.87 8.98
N GLY A 88 15.88 0.64 9.46
CA GLY A 88 16.91 0.18 10.39
C GLY A 88 16.88 1.00 11.68
N LYS A 89 17.92 1.76 11.94
CA LYS A 89 17.99 2.61 13.11
C LYS A 89 17.56 4.05 12.86
N ALA A 90 17.42 4.42 11.61
CA ALA A 90 17.03 5.77 11.24
C ALA A 90 15.52 5.91 11.23
N GLU A 91 15.04 7.04 11.70
CA GLU A 91 13.62 7.34 11.72
C GLU A 91 13.37 8.69 11.05
N VAL A 92 12.38 8.73 10.17
CA VAL A 92 12.03 9.92 9.43
C VAL A 92 10.55 10.19 9.61
N HIS A 93 10.21 11.46 9.81
CA HIS A 93 8.81 11.88 9.87
C HIS A 93 8.37 12.36 8.50
N CYS A 94 7.23 11.85 8.07
CA CYS A 94 6.69 12.16 6.76
C CYS A 94 5.29 12.73 6.89
N LYS A 95 4.89 13.53 5.93
CA LYS A 95 3.55 14.08 5.89
C LYS A 95 2.88 13.72 4.57
N LEU A 96 1.59 13.44 4.66
CA LEU A 96 0.80 13.13 3.49
C LEU A 96 0.82 14.30 2.51
N LYS A 97 1.16 14.01 1.26
CA LYS A 97 1.12 15.01 0.21
C LYS A 97 -0.31 15.13 -0.28
N VAL A 98 -0.88 16.30 -0.10
CA VAL A 98 -2.23 16.58 -0.57
C VAL A 98 -2.15 17.21 -1.94
N THR A 99 -2.76 16.55 -2.92
CA THR A 99 -2.82 17.12 -4.27
C THR A 99 -4.04 18.02 -4.37
N PRO A 100 -3.86 19.25 -4.87
CA PRO A 100 -4.98 20.16 -5.05
C PRO A 100 -5.96 19.71 -6.13
#